data_39a33ce5c44ff02540f5fd8f0ebf35fa
#
_entry.id   39a33ce5c44ff02540f5fd8f0ebf35fa
#
_cell.length_a   1.000
_cell.length_b   1.000
_cell.length_c   1.000
_cell.angle_alpha   90.00
_cell.angle_beta   90.00
_cell.angle_gamma   90.00
#
_symmetry.space_group_name_H-M   'P 1'
#
loop_
_entity.id
_entity.type
_entity.pdbx_description
1 polymer ?
#
loop_
_entity_poly.entity_id
_entity_poly.type
_entity_poly.pdbx_seq_one_letter_code
_entity_poly.pdbx_strand_id
1 'polypeptide(L)'
;TQIIAFSAAFGVLGTVLAGWLSDRVFKSDRVKPAILSGILSSLSLFLFLFVGGGFVLNIFYVSLFSLSVGVLYCIVAGLMAVDIVPRKATGAALGVVGISSYIAAGMQDITSGYLIQGYMTQVDGVDVYDFGPVSWFWIVASIVAFVLPVLNWKKMKK
;
A
#
# COMPACT_ATOMS: atom_id res chain seq x y z
N THR A 1 0.83 -14.06 14.68
CA THR A 1 1.58 -14.86 13.66
C THR A 1 0.67 -15.29 12.49
N GLN A 2 -0.54 -15.84 12.73
CA GLN A 2 -1.44 -16.30 11.66
C GLN A 2 -1.90 -15.17 10.72
N ILE A 3 -2.29 -14.01 11.25
CA ILE A 3 -2.73 -12.86 10.43
C ILE A 3 -1.63 -12.43 9.44
N ILE A 4 -0.38 -12.39 9.87
CA ILE A 4 0.76 -12.03 9.01
C ILE A 4 0.97 -13.07 7.89
N ALA A 5 0.83 -14.36 8.19
CA ALA A 5 0.95 -15.41 7.18
C ALA A 5 -0.13 -15.30 6.09
N PHE A 6 -1.39 -15.07 6.49
CA PHE A 6 -2.48 -14.80 5.54
C PHE A 6 -2.22 -13.56 4.70
N SER A 7 -1.78 -12.46 5.33
CA SER A 7 -1.49 -11.22 4.62
C SER A 7 -0.40 -11.42 3.54
N ALA A 8 0.66 -12.14 3.85
CA ALA A 8 1.73 -12.42 2.90
C ALA A 8 1.23 -13.23 1.69
N ALA A 9 0.44 -14.29 1.92
CA ALA A 9 -0.13 -15.10 0.86
C ALA A 9 -1.05 -14.29 -0.06
N PHE A 10 -1.94 -13.47 0.50
CA PHE A 10 -2.83 -12.60 -0.28
C PHE A 10 -2.08 -11.48 -1.00
N GLY A 11 -0.99 -10.97 -0.44
CA GLY A 11 -0.11 -10.02 -1.13
C GLY A 11 0.51 -10.60 -2.40
N VAL A 12 1.02 -11.84 -2.33
CA VAL A 12 1.55 -12.56 -3.51
C VAL A 12 0.45 -12.80 -4.53
N LEU A 13 -0.73 -13.26 -4.10
CA LEU A 13 -1.87 -13.43 -5.01
C LEU A 13 -2.26 -12.12 -5.68
N GLY A 14 -2.22 -10.99 -4.97
CA GLY A 14 -2.47 -9.67 -5.52
C GLY A 14 -1.52 -9.31 -6.65
N THR A 15 -0.22 -9.56 -6.50
CA THR A 15 0.78 -9.29 -7.56
C THR A 15 0.56 -10.14 -8.81
N VAL A 16 0.20 -11.42 -8.63
CA VAL A 16 -0.12 -12.32 -9.75
C VAL A 16 -1.39 -11.88 -10.49
N LEU A 17 -2.43 -11.50 -9.73
CA LEU A 17 -3.69 -11.02 -10.28
C LEU A 17 -3.56 -9.67 -10.98
N ALA A 18 -2.59 -8.83 -10.59
CA ALA A 18 -2.41 -7.49 -11.14
C ALA A 18 -2.20 -7.49 -12.65
N GLY A 19 -1.34 -8.36 -13.17
CA GLY A 19 -1.09 -8.50 -14.60
C GLY A 19 -2.34 -8.93 -15.35
N TRP A 20 -2.99 -9.98 -14.88
CA TRP A 20 -4.23 -10.49 -15.47
C TRP A 20 -5.36 -9.45 -15.44
N LEU A 21 -5.54 -8.76 -14.32
CA LEU A 21 -6.55 -7.73 -14.14
C LEU A 21 -6.31 -6.56 -15.09
N SER A 22 -5.08 -6.07 -15.17
CA SER A 22 -4.72 -4.96 -16.03
C SER A 22 -4.88 -5.30 -17.53
N ASP A 23 -4.41 -6.48 -17.97
CA ASP A 23 -4.34 -6.80 -19.39
C ASP A 23 -5.66 -7.34 -19.92
N ARG A 24 -6.35 -8.23 -19.18
CA ARG A 24 -7.59 -8.84 -19.64
C ARG A 24 -8.85 -8.06 -19.28
N VAL A 25 -8.95 -7.52 -18.07
CA VAL A 25 -10.15 -6.83 -17.61
C VAL A 25 -10.16 -5.37 -18.05
N PHE A 26 -9.03 -4.68 -17.89
CA PHE A 26 -8.93 -3.24 -18.18
C PHE A 26 -8.23 -2.92 -19.52
N LYS A 27 -8.02 -3.91 -20.39
CA LYS A 27 -7.45 -3.73 -21.74
C LYS A 27 -6.15 -2.91 -21.73
N SER A 28 -5.25 -3.23 -20.80
CA SER A 28 -3.97 -2.53 -20.57
C SER A 28 -4.09 -1.07 -20.07
N ASP A 29 -5.27 -0.67 -19.59
CA ASP A 29 -5.42 0.60 -18.87
C ASP A 29 -4.87 0.43 -17.43
N ARG A 30 -3.72 1.04 -17.11
CA ARG A 30 -3.06 0.91 -15.81
C ARG A 30 -3.75 1.75 -14.72
N VAL A 31 -4.45 2.82 -15.11
CA VAL A 31 -5.03 3.78 -14.15
C VAL A 31 -6.23 3.21 -13.41
N LYS A 32 -7.12 2.54 -14.12
CA LYS A 32 -8.36 1.99 -13.52
C LYS A 32 -8.09 0.96 -12.43
N PRO A 33 -7.28 -0.09 -12.65
CA PRO A 33 -6.98 -1.04 -11.60
C PRO A 33 -6.15 -0.41 -10.46
N ALA A 34 -5.30 0.59 -10.74
CA ALA A 34 -4.58 1.32 -9.68
C ALA A 34 -5.54 2.10 -8.77
N ILE A 35 -6.53 2.81 -9.34
CA ILE A 35 -7.55 3.53 -8.55
C ILE A 35 -8.39 2.53 -7.74
N LEU A 36 -8.88 1.47 -8.37
CA LEU A 36 -9.70 0.48 -7.69
C LEU A 36 -8.96 -0.16 -6.52
N SER A 37 -7.73 -0.62 -6.74
CA SER A 37 -6.91 -1.23 -5.69
C SER A 37 -6.50 -0.21 -4.61
N GLY A 38 -6.24 1.04 -4.99
CA GLY A 38 -5.93 2.11 -4.05
C GLY A 38 -7.10 2.42 -3.12
N ILE A 39 -8.30 2.56 -3.65
CA ILE A 39 -9.52 2.75 -2.84
C ILE A 39 -9.75 1.54 -1.93
N LEU A 40 -9.63 0.33 -2.47
CA LEU A 40 -9.87 -0.90 -1.73
C LEU A 40 -8.85 -1.08 -0.60
N SER A 41 -7.57 -0.76 -0.82
CA SER A 41 -6.55 -0.81 0.22
C SER A 41 -6.79 0.19 1.34
N SER A 42 -7.11 1.46 0.99
CA SER A 42 -7.38 2.49 2.00
C SER A 42 -8.65 2.20 2.81
N LEU A 43 -9.69 1.70 2.14
CA LEU A 43 -10.94 1.29 2.82
C LEU A 43 -10.71 0.10 3.77
N SER A 44 -9.99 -0.93 3.30
CA SER A 44 -9.69 -2.11 4.12
C SER A 44 -8.84 -1.75 5.34
N LEU A 45 -7.87 -0.86 5.16
CA LEU A 45 -7.04 -0.35 6.25
C LEU A 45 -7.88 0.43 7.26
N PHE A 46 -8.77 1.31 6.78
CA PHE A 46 -9.68 2.07 7.64
C PHE A 46 -10.60 1.13 8.46
N LEU A 47 -11.20 0.15 7.81
CA LEU A 47 -12.08 -0.82 8.49
C LEU A 47 -11.31 -1.63 9.54
N PHE A 48 -10.09 -2.05 9.23
CA PHE A 48 -9.24 -2.77 10.17
C PHE A 48 -8.87 -1.93 11.41
N LEU A 49 -8.50 -0.64 11.22
CA LEU A 49 -8.00 0.21 12.30
C LEU A 49 -9.11 0.81 13.17
N PHE A 50 -10.26 1.15 12.59
CA PHE A 50 -11.30 1.92 13.30
C PHE A 50 -12.59 1.15 13.57
N VAL A 51 -12.96 0.22 12.72
CA VAL A 51 -14.16 -0.59 12.92
C VAL A 51 -13.82 -1.84 13.72
N GLY A 52 -12.67 -2.44 13.44
CA GLY A 52 -12.23 -3.66 14.11
C GLY A 52 -13.19 -4.81 13.85
N GLY A 53 -13.23 -5.75 14.77
CA GLY A 53 -14.13 -6.89 14.72
C GLY A 53 -13.54 -8.13 15.38
N GLY A 54 -14.24 -9.25 15.29
CA GLY A 54 -13.72 -10.54 15.74
C GLY A 54 -12.52 -10.98 14.88
N PHE A 55 -11.83 -12.02 15.34
CA PHE A 55 -10.63 -12.55 14.69
C PHE A 55 -10.80 -12.79 13.18
N VAL A 56 -11.94 -13.33 12.76
CA VAL A 56 -12.24 -13.64 11.35
C VAL A 56 -12.36 -12.36 10.51
N LEU A 57 -13.02 -11.32 11.02
CA LEU A 57 -13.16 -10.04 10.32
C LEU A 57 -11.80 -9.35 10.15
N ASN A 58 -10.97 -9.38 11.18
CA ASN A 58 -9.63 -8.80 11.10
C ASN A 58 -8.76 -9.53 10.08
N ILE A 59 -8.82 -10.85 9.99
CA ILE A 59 -8.13 -11.61 8.93
C ILE A 59 -8.66 -11.18 7.56
N PHE A 60 -9.97 -11.04 7.39
CA PHE A 60 -10.58 -10.62 6.13
C PHE A 60 -10.09 -9.23 5.70
N TYR A 61 -10.13 -8.23 6.59
CA TYR A 61 -9.67 -6.87 6.29
C TYR A 61 -8.19 -6.84 5.92
N VAL A 62 -7.34 -7.51 6.70
CA VAL A 62 -5.90 -7.54 6.45
C VAL A 62 -5.57 -8.29 5.15
N SER A 63 -6.27 -9.37 4.85
CA SER A 63 -6.10 -10.12 3.60
C SER A 63 -6.52 -9.29 2.38
N LEU A 64 -7.64 -8.58 2.48
CA LEU A 64 -8.13 -7.69 1.43
C LEU A 64 -7.19 -6.49 1.22
N PHE A 65 -6.67 -5.91 2.30
CA PHE A 65 -5.64 -4.87 2.26
C PHE A 65 -4.39 -5.38 1.53
N SER A 66 -3.84 -6.52 1.94
CA SER A 66 -2.62 -7.08 1.37
C SER A 66 -2.76 -7.43 -0.10
N LEU A 67 -3.90 -8.02 -0.50
CA LEU A 67 -4.22 -8.30 -1.89
C LEU A 67 -4.24 -7.00 -2.72
N SER A 68 -4.93 -5.98 -2.23
CA SER A 68 -5.04 -4.68 -2.90
C SER A 68 -3.70 -3.96 -3.02
N VAL A 69 -2.89 -3.99 -1.97
CA VAL A 69 -1.52 -3.44 -1.97
C VAL A 69 -0.64 -4.20 -2.96
N GLY A 70 -0.75 -5.54 -3.04
CA GLY A 70 -0.02 -6.36 -4.00
C GLY A 70 -0.34 -5.96 -5.45
N VAL A 71 -1.62 -5.77 -5.78
CA VAL A 71 -2.06 -5.27 -7.09
C VAL A 71 -1.52 -3.87 -7.36
N LEU A 72 -1.67 -2.95 -6.39
CA LEU A 72 -1.24 -1.56 -6.52
C LEU A 72 0.28 -1.46 -6.73
N TYR A 73 1.06 -2.20 -5.94
CA TYR A 73 2.51 -2.24 -6.05
C TYR A 73 2.96 -2.74 -7.43
N CYS A 74 2.39 -3.83 -7.92
CA CYS A 74 2.72 -4.37 -9.23
C CYS A 74 2.40 -3.37 -10.36
N ILE A 75 1.25 -2.69 -10.29
CA ILE A 75 0.85 -1.75 -11.33
C ILE A 75 1.66 -0.46 -11.26
N VAL A 76 1.74 0.19 -10.09
CA VAL A 76 2.36 1.52 -9.97
C VAL A 76 3.88 1.43 -9.98
N ALA A 77 4.47 0.60 -9.12
CA ALA A 77 5.92 0.48 -8.99
C ALA A 77 6.55 -0.40 -10.08
N GLY A 78 5.79 -1.32 -10.67
CA GLY A 78 6.23 -2.19 -11.74
C GLY A 78 5.82 -1.66 -13.11
N LEU A 79 4.57 -1.92 -13.50
CA LEU A 79 4.11 -1.72 -14.88
C LEU A 79 4.13 -0.26 -15.32
N MET A 80 3.62 0.67 -14.50
CA MET A 80 3.63 2.10 -14.86
C MET A 80 5.06 2.65 -14.97
N ALA A 81 5.97 2.22 -14.10
CA ALA A 81 7.36 2.65 -14.14
C ALA A 81 8.07 2.19 -15.42
N VAL A 82 7.75 0.99 -15.90
CA VAL A 82 8.32 0.42 -17.13
C VAL A 82 7.70 1.06 -18.39
N ASP A 83 6.41 1.36 -18.36
CA ASP A 83 5.69 1.92 -19.51
C ASP A 83 6.15 3.36 -19.89
N ILE A 84 6.77 4.10 -18.97
CA ILE A 84 7.23 5.48 -19.20
C ILE A 84 8.67 5.59 -19.68
N VAL A 85 9.44 4.51 -19.73
CA VAL A 85 10.85 4.51 -20.13
C VAL A 85 11.09 3.63 -21.36
N PRO A 86 12.14 3.94 -22.18
CA PRO A 86 12.56 3.04 -23.24
C PRO A 86 13.02 1.68 -22.69
N ARG A 87 12.81 0.61 -23.44
CA ARG A 87 13.18 -0.76 -23.03
C ARG A 87 14.62 -0.90 -22.50
N LYS A 88 15.55 -0.12 -23.05
CA LYS A 88 16.96 -0.11 -22.62
C LYS A 88 17.17 0.47 -21.21
N ALA A 89 16.24 1.29 -20.72
CA ALA A 89 16.32 1.95 -19.42
C ALA A 89 15.44 1.29 -18.33
N THR A 90 14.73 0.21 -18.65
CA THR A 90 13.81 -0.46 -17.72
C THR A 90 14.48 -0.87 -16.40
N GLY A 91 15.69 -1.45 -16.46
CA GLY A 91 16.41 -1.83 -15.24
C GLY A 91 16.77 -0.64 -14.36
N ALA A 92 17.20 0.47 -14.97
CA ALA A 92 17.50 1.69 -14.23
C ALA A 92 16.23 2.30 -13.59
N ALA A 93 15.11 2.32 -14.31
CA ALA A 93 13.84 2.81 -13.77
C ALA A 93 13.37 1.99 -12.56
N LEU A 94 13.41 0.67 -12.66
CA LEU A 94 13.05 -0.21 -11.53
C LEU A 94 14.02 -0.07 -10.36
N GLY A 95 15.31 0.16 -10.62
CA GLY A 95 16.31 0.45 -9.59
C GLY A 95 16.00 1.74 -8.82
N VAL A 96 15.65 2.82 -9.54
CA VAL A 96 15.26 4.10 -8.92
C VAL A 96 13.98 3.93 -8.09
N VAL A 97 12.97 3.22 -8.60
CA VAL A 97 11.74 2.92 -7.86
C VAL A 97 12.06 2.11 -6.60
N GLY A 98 12.93 1.10 -6.71
CA GLY A 98 13.36 0.30 -5.55
C GLY A 98 14.02 1.14 -4.46
N ILE A 99 15.02 1.95 -4.81
CA ILE A 99 15.70 2.84 -3.85
C ILE A 99 14.71 3.81 -3.20
N SER A 100 13.87 4.46 -4.00
CA SER A 100 12.86 5.41 -3.50
C SER A 100 11.87 4.73 -2.54
N SER A 101 11.46 3.49 -2.83
CA SER A 101 10.56 2.71 -1.98
C SER A 101 11.19 2.39 -0.63
N TYR A 102 12.46 2.01 -0.58
CA TYR A 102 13.14 1.73 0.69
C TYR A 102 13.38 2.99 1.52
N ILE A 103 13.71 4.13 0.87
CA ILE A 103 13.81 5.42 1.56
C ILE A 103 12.46 5.80 2.17
N ALA A 104 11.38 5.69 1.39
CA ALA A 104 10.04 5.99 1.86
C ALA A 104 9.59 5.07 3.01
N ALA A 105 9.91 3.78 2.95
CA ALA A 105 9.63 2.82 4.03
C ALA A 105 10.38 3.20 5.31
N GLY A 106 11.67 3.52 5.22
CA GLY A 106 12.44 3.98 6.38
C GLY A 106 11.90 5.27 7.00
N MET A 107 11.48 6.23 6.17
CA MET A 107 10.84 7.46 6.65
C MET A 107 9.50 7.17 7.33
N GLN A 108 8.70 6.26 6.77
CA GLN A 108 7.43 5.83 7.37
C GLN A 108 7.65 5.17 8.73
N ASP A 109 8.63 4.28 8.86
CA ASP A 109 8.92 3.58 10.11
C ASP A 109 9.38 4.56 11.20
N ILE A 110 10.29 5.49 10.86
CA ILE A 110 10.74 6.55 11.78
C ILE A 110 9.56 7.42 12.22
N THR A 111 8.74 7.90 11.28
CA THR A 111 7.58 8.74 11.59
C THR A 111 6.57 8.01 12.45
N SER A 112 6.30 6.74 12.14
CA SER A 112 5.39 5.90 12.94
C SER A 112 5.93 5.70 14.35
N GLY A 113 7.24 5.45 14.51
CA GLY A 113 7.89 5.34 15.81
C GLY A 113 7.75 6.60 16.65
N TYR A 114 8.02 7.77 16.07
CA TYR A 114 7.83 9.06 16.74
C TYR A 114 6.38 9.31 17.16
N LEU A 115 5.42 9.01 16.29
CA LEU A 115 4.01 9.18 16.62
C LEU A 115 3.58 8.25 17.76
N ILE A 116 3.99 6.99 17.74
CA ILE A 116 3.64 6.03 18.79
C ILE A 116 4.27 6.43 20.12
N GLN A 117 5.55 6.81 20.14
CA GLN A 117 6.24 7.24 21.35
C GLN A 117 5.72 8.59 21.88
N GLY A 118 5.39 9.53 21.00
CA GLY A 118 4.89 10.86 21.37
C GLY A 118 3.52 10.85 22.04
N TYR A 119 2.73 9.80 21.84
CA TYR A 119 1.42 9.61 22.46
C TYR A 119 1.38 8.43 23.44
N MET A 120 2.54 8.10 24.00
CA MET A 120 2.65 7.15 25.09
C MET A 120 2.32 7.83 26.42
N THR A 121 1.50 7.21 27.26
CA THR A 121 1.21 7.64 28.63
C THR A 121 1.53 6.53 29.61
N GLN A 122 2.00 6.87 30.80
CA GLN A 122 2.20 5.89 31.87
C GLN A 122 0.98 5.87 32.79
N VAL A 123 0.34 4.69 32.92
CA VAL A 123 -0.76 4.44 33.84
C VAL A 123 -0.33 3.30 34.77
N ASP A 124 -0.28 3.58 36.08
CA ASP A 124 0.12 2.63 37.11
C ASP A 124 1.50 1.96 36.86
N GLY A 125 2.45 2.70 36.27
CA GLY A 125 3.78 2.20 35.94
C GLY A 125 3.84 1.30 34.70
N VAL A 126 2.76 1.21 33.92
CA VAL A 126 2.69 0.49 32.65
C VAL A 126 2.58 1.50 31.50
N ASP A 127 3.37 1.31 30.46
CA ASP A 127 3.32 2.14 29.25
C ASP A 127 2.08 1.80 28.43
N VAL A 128 1.21 2.78 28.23
CA VAL A 128 0.00 2.69 27.40
C VAL A 128 0.20 3.54 26.16
N TYR A 129 0.05 2.92 24.98
CA TYR A 129 0.25 3.57 23.69
C TYR A 129 -1.08 3.94 23.04
N ASP A 130 -1.23 5.20 22.61
CA ASP A 130 -2.33 5.63 21.77
C ASP A 130 -1.95 5.49 20.29
N PHE A 131 -2.59 4.55 19.60
CA PHE A 131 -2.40 4.31 18.18
C PHE A 131 -3.27 5.18 17.27
N GLY A 132 -4.12 6.05 17.81
CA GLY A 132 -5.00 6.92 17.03
C GLY A 132 -4.25 7.79 16.02
N PRO A 133 -3.28 8.61 16.45
CA PRO A 133 -2.54 9.49 15.55
C PRO A 133 -1.77 8.77 14.44
N VAL A 134 -1.11 7.65 14.75
CA VAL A 134 -0.37 6.87 13.74
C VAL A 134 -1.32 6.16 12.77
N SER A 135 -2.50 5.76 13.22
CA SER A 135 -3.52 5.15 12.36
C SER A 135 -4.01 6.14 11.29
N TRP A 136 -4.26 7.39 11.66
CA TRP A 136 -4.58 8.45 10.71
C TRP A 136 -3.44 8.74 9.73
N PHE A 137 -2.20 8.77 10.22
CA PHE A 137 -1.03 8.91 9.36
C PHE A 137 -0.96 7.80 8.30
N TRP A 138 -1.17 6.54 8.66
CA TRP A 138 -1.15 5.42 7.72
C TRP A 138 -2.27 5.49 6.68
N ILE A 139 -3.47 5.94 7.06
CA ILE A 139 -4.58 6.12 6.10
C ILE A 139 -4.26 7.23 5.09
N VAL A 140 -3.79 8.38 5.57
CA VAL A 140 -3.42 9.49 4.68
C VAL A 140 -2.30 9.07 3.75
N ALA A 141 -1.26 8.39 4.25
CA ALA A 141 -0.16 7.88 3.46
C ALA A 141 -0.65 6.89 2.39
N SER A 142 -1.58 5.99 2.73
CA SER A 142 -2.15 5.03 1.78
C SER A 142 -2.91 5.71 0.64
N ILE A 143 -3.66 6.77 0.93
CA ILE A 143 -4.38 7.55 -0.08
C ILE A 143 -3.40 8.28 -1.00
N VAL A 144 -2.40 8.96 -0.43
CA VAL A 144 -1.38 9.69 -1.19
C VAL A 144 -0.59 8.77 -2.11
N ALA A 145 -0.30 7.55 -1.66
CA ALA A 145 0.49 6.58 -2.40
C ALA A 145 -0.11 6.20 -3.76
N PHE A 146 -1.44 6.19 -3.91
CA PHE A 146 -2.05 5.91 -5.22
C PHE A 146 -2.55 7.14 -5.96
N VAL A 147 -2.94 8.20 -5.25
CA VAL A 147 -3.47 9.43 -5.87
C VAL A 147 -2.39 10.14 -6.68
N LEU A 148 -1.18 10.30 -6.15
CA LEU A 148 -0.09 11.00 -6.83
C LEU A 148 0.31 10.37 -8.18
N PRO A 149 0.58 9.06 -8.28
CA PRO A 149 0.86 8.41 -9.57
C PRO A 149 -0.29 8.53 -10.56
N VAL A 150 -1.53 8.39 -10.10
CA VAL A 150 -2.72 8.46 -10.95
C VAL A 150 -2.91 9.85 -11.55
N LEU A 151 -2.75 10.91 -10.74
CA LEU A 151 -2.88 12.29 -11.22
C LEU A 151 -1.80 12.65 -12.26
N ASN A 152 -0.61 12.13 -12.12
CA ASN A 152 0.50 12.41 -13.03
C ASN A 152 0.55 11.52 -14.26
N TRP A 153 -0.21 10.40 -14.30
CA TRP A 153 -0.17 9.42 -15.37
C TRP A 153 -0.39 10.02 -16.77
N LYS A 154 -1.39 10.89 -16.91
CA LYS A 154 -1.68 11.55 -18.20
C LYS A 154 -0.55 12.44 -18.69
N LYS A 155 0.26 13.00 -17.79
CA LYS A 155 1.40 13.85 -18.14
C LYS A 155 2.63 13.02 -18.55
N MET A 156 2.79 11.84 -18.00
CA MET A 156 3.92 10.95 -18.26
C MET A 156 3.76 10.16 -19.57
N LYS A 157 2.56 9.99 -20.06
CA LYS A 157 2.23 9.23 -21.27
C LYS A 157 2.35 10.04 -22.58
N LYS A 158 2.76 11.33 -22.49
CA LYS A 158 3.12 12.17 -23.62
C LYS A 158 4.62 12.05 -23.96
#